data_0e5dca85c7e183c06e8f814f110429a7
#
_entry.id   0e5dca85c7e183c06e8f814f110429a7
#
_cell.length_a   1.000
_cell.length_b   1.000
_cell.length_c   1.000
_cell.angle_alpha   90.00
_cell.angle_beta   90.00
_cell.angle_gamma   90.00
#
_symmetry.space_group_name_H-M   'P 1'
#
loop_
_entity.id
_entity.type
_entity.pdbx_description
1 polymer ?
#
loop_
_entity_poly.entity_id
_entity_poly.type
_entity_poly.pdbx_seq_one_letter_code
_entity_poly.pdbx_strand_id
1 'polypeptide(L)'
;MYKIAKLNKISPVGMARLTDEYEVTENVNEADGILVRSADMLTMEFSPALKAIARAGAGVNNIPLERCANDGIVVFNTPGANANAVKELVICGMLMAMRNVPGGYEWAKTLAPTEEMDVAKQVEKGKSKFAGHEIFGKTLGVVGLGAIGRKVAESCSALGMDIVGYDPFVTECEGVKVYTDLKEMLAEADIVTLHLPANDATKKMINADVISAMKDGVLLLNFSRDKLVNEDDLLAALESGKVSQYVCDFPNDHMVGKQGVILTPHLGASSAEAEDNCAEMAVKEIRDYFEDGNIINSVNFPKLDMGQRTACRVAIMVKDMENPVAEVMDLLSEAGAPVIKCMAAQSKFGPAYVLAELSEPKDVVINSPKVMSVRVLK
;
A
#
# COMPACT_ATOMS: atom_id res chain seq x y z
N MET A 1 -10.77 -25.73 -13.72
CA MET A 1 -9.86 -24.69 -14.24
C MET A 1 -10.47 -23.33 -13.93
N TYR A 2 -9.77 -22.45 -13.22
CA TYR A 2 -10.25 -21.12 -12.83
C TYR A 2 -9.92 -20.10 -13.93
N LYS A 3 -10.83 -19.19 -14.23
CA LYS A 3 -10.64 -18.14 -15.23
C LYS A 3 -10.21 -16.84 -14.53
N ILE A 4 -9.06 -16.29 -14.95
CA ILE A 4 -8.49 -15.05 -14.39
C ILE A 4 -8.46 -13.96 -15.46
N ALA A 5 -9.19 -12.86 -15.21
CA ALA A 5 -9.14 -11.68 -16.06
C ALA A 5 -8.09 -10.66 -15.60
N LYS A 6 -7.58 -9.88 -16.53
CA LYS A 6 -6.65 -8.76 -16.26
C LYS A 6 -7.27 -7.45 -16.75
N LEU A 7 -7.40 -6.47 -15.86
CA LEU A 7 -7.88 -5.13 -16.25
C LEU A 7 -6.74 -4.16 -16.63
N ASN A 8 -5.50 -4.52 -16.34
CA ASN A 8 -4.29 -3.77 -16.69
C ASN A 8 -3.22 -4.74 -17.17
N LYS A 9 -2.14 -4.17 -17.70
CA LYS A 9 -0.91 -4.94 -17.90
C LYS A 9 -0.38 -5.34 -16.50
N ILE A 10 -0.35 -6.64 -16.24
CA ILE A 10 0.26 -7.26 -15.05
C ILE A 10 1.58 -7.89 -15.49
N SER A 11 2.62 -7.78 -14.64
CA SER A 11 3.94 -8.29 -14.94
C SER A 11 3.89 -9.79 -15.34
N PRO A 12 4.59 -10.18 -16.41
CA PRO A 12 4.69 -11.58 -16.80
C PRO A 12 5.36 -12.45 -15.73
N VAL A 13 6.19 -11.90 -14.85
CA VAL A 13 6.82 -12.61 -13.71
C VAL A 13 5.74 -13.13 -12.77
N GLY A 14 4.79 -12.28 -12.39
CA GLY A 14 3.64 -12.69 -11.58
C GLY A 14 2.73 -13.68 -12.34
N MET A 15 2.42 -13.38 -13.60
CA MET A 15 1.55 -14.25 -14.41
C MET A 15 2.11 -15.67 -14.58
N ALA A 16 3.43 -15.83 -14.65
CA ALA A 16 4.09 -17.13 -14.73
C ALA A 16 3.93 -18.00 -13.46
N ARG A 17 3.39 -17.43 -12.36
CA ARG A 17 3.06 -18.19 -11.15
C ARG A 17 1.70 -18.87 -11.20
N LEU A 18 0.87 -18.58 -12.21
CA LEU A 18 -0.35 -19.35 -12.47
C LEU A 18 0.02 -20.73 -13.02
N THR A 19 -0.61 -21.75 -12.46
CA THR A 19 -0.43 -23.15 -12.90
C THR A 19 -1.43 -23.52 -14.01
N ASP A 20 -1.38 -24.74 -14.50
CA ASP A 20 -2.32 -25.26 -15.52
C ASP A 20 -3.78 -25.36 -15.02
N GLU A 21 -4.02 -25.10 -13.72
CA GLU A 21 -5.36 -25.00 -13.15
C GLU A 21 -6.05 -23.65 -13.46
N TYR A 22 -5.31 -22.70 -14.02
CA TYR A 22 -5.77 -21.34 -14.33
C TYR A 22 -5.71 -21.05 -15.83
N GLU A 23 -6.75 -20.42 -16.33
CA GLU A 23 -6.84 -19.88 -17.69
C GLU A 23 -6.94 -18.35 -17.63
N VAL A 24 -6.10 -17.67 -18.42
CA VAL A 24 -6.22 -16.20 -18.56
C VAL A 24 -7.27 -15.89 -19.60
N THR A 25 -8.31 -15.12 -19.23
CA THR A 25 -9.41 -14.71 -20.11
C THR A 25 -9.42 -13.21 -20.34
N GLU A 26 -9.86 -12.80 -21.52
CA GLU A 26 -10.19 -11.39 -21.83
C GLU A 26 -11.64 -11.04 -21.45
N ASN A 27 -12.47 -12.06 -21.20
CA ASN A 27 -13.89 -11.87 -20.85
C ASN A 27 -14.06 -11.75 -19.32
N VAL A 28 -14.18 -10.51 -18.82
CA VAL A 28 -14.36 -10.23 -17.40
C VAL A 28 -15.63 -10.87 -16.83
N ASN A 29 -16.67 -11.05 -17.66
CA ASN A 29 -17.94 -11.64 -17.23
C ASN A 29 -17.89 -13.15 -16.97
N GLU A 30 -16.84 -13.82 -17.42
CA GLU A 30 -16.60 -15.25 -17.19
C GLU A 30 -15.54 -15.51 -16.12
N ALA A 31 -14.92 -14.45 -15.57
CA ALA A 31 -13.82 -14.58 -14.66
C ALA A 31 -14.26 -15.02 -13.26
N ASP A 32 -13.55 -15.99 -12.70
CA ASP A 32 -13.61 -16.35 -11.28
C ASP A 32 -12.78 -15.37 -10.43
N GLY A 33 -11.68 -14.85 -10.99
CA GLY A 33 -10.79 -13.88 -10.35
C GLY A 33 -10.36 -12.77 -11.28
N ILE A 34 -10.10 -11.57 -10.73
CA ILE A 34 -9.59 -10.42 -11.47
C ILE A 34 -8.27 -9.97 -10.87
N LEU A 35 -7.26 -9.76 -11.73
CA LEU A 35 -6.03 -9.05 -11.43
C LEU A 35 -6.13 -7.61 -11.94
N VAL A 36 -5.89 -6.63 -11.07
CA VAL A 36 -6.01 -5.21 -11.37
C VAL A 36 -4.82 -4.42 -10.79
N ARG A 37 -4.48 -3.29 -11.38
CA ARG A 37 -3.51 -2.34 -10.83
C ARG A 37 -4.15 -0.97 -10.62
N SER A 38 -4.49 -0.26 -11.69
CA SER A 38 -4.97 1.12 -11.66
C SER A 38 -6.34 1.32 -12.31
N ALA A 39 -6.91 0.31 -12.97
CA ALA A 39 -8.22 0.43 -13.59
C ALA A 39 -9.28 0.77 -12.54
N ASP A 40 -10.15 1.70 -12.88
CA ASP A 40 -11.29 2.07 -12.04
C ASP A 40 -12.38 0.99 -12.11
N MET A 41 -12.73 0.45 -10.94
CA MET A 41 -13.76 -0.58 -10.79
C MET A 41 -14.98 -0.07 -10.00
N LEU A 42 -15.03 1.22 -9.64
CA LEU A 42 -16.06 1.75 -8.75
C LEU A 42 -17.47 1.60 -9.34
N THR A 43 -17.60 1.72 -10.65
CA THR A 43 -18.87 1.60 -11.38
C THR A 43 -18.99 0.32 -12.21
N MET A 44 -17.97 -0.56 -12.17
CA MET A 44 -17.96 -1.80 -12.94
C MET A 44 -19.01 -2.79 -12.43
N GLU A 45 -19.79 -3.37 -13.33
CA GLU A 45 -20.68 -4.48 -13.00
C GLU A 45 -19.88 -5.78 -12.82
N PHE A 46 -20.18 -6.55 -11.78
CA PHE A 46 -19.50 -7.82 -11.49
C PHE A 46 -20.38 -9.01 -11.86
N SER A 47 -19.75 -10.00 -12.50
CA SER A 47 -20.38 -11.28 -12.76
C SER A 47 -20.65 -12.04 -11.46
N PRO A 48 -21.77 -12.80 -11.35
CA PRO A 48 -21.98 -13.72 -10.22
C PRO A 48 -20.91 -14.83 -10.09
N ALA A 49 -20.16 -15.07 -11.17
CA ALA A 49 -19.03 -16.02 -11.16
C ALA A 49 -17.82 -15.50 -10.37
N LEU A 50 -17.65 -14.18 -10.27
CA LEU A 50 -16.48 -13.55 -9.66
C LEU A 50 -16.42 -13.83 -8.15
N LYS A 51 -15.28 -14.34 -7.67
CA LYS A 51 -15.06 -14.70 -6.27
C LYS A 51 -13.94 -13.88 -5.62
N ALA A 52 -12.98 -13.39 -6.40
CA ALA A 52 -11.83 -12.67 -5.88
C ALA A 52 -11.34 -11.59 -6.81
N ILE A 53 -10.83 -10.51 -6.23
CA ILE A 53 -10.10 -9.45 -6.93
C ILE A 53 -8.77 -9.28 -6.21
N ALA A 54 -7.64 -9.34 -6.93
CA ALA A 54 -6.35 -9.02 -6.36
C ALA A 54 -5.71 -7.82 -7.06
N ARG A 55 -5.43 -6.79 -6.27
CA ARG A 55 -4.75 -5.59 -6.73
C ARG A 55 -3.24 -5.73 -6.61
N ALA A 56 -2.53 -5.65 -7.74
CA ALA A 56 -1.08 -5.54 -7.76
C ALA A 56 -0.64 -4.14 -7.29
N GLY A 57 -0.65 -3.92 -5.98
CA GLY A 57 -0.33 -2.67 -5.30
C GLY A 57 -1.02 -2.55 -3.94
N ALA A 58 -0.55 -1.63 -3.09
CA ALA A 58 -1.01 -1.50 -1.71
C ALA A 58 -2.34 -0.73 -1.54
N GLY A 59 -2.59 0.31 -2.34
CA GLY A 59 -3.83 1.10 -2.26
C GLY A 59 -5.02 0.38 -2.91
N VAL A 60 -6.27 0.72 -2.54
CA VAL A 60 -7.48 0.06 -3.07
C VAL A 60 -8.63 1.04 -3.33
N ASN A 61 -8.30 2.31 -3.51
CA ASN A 61 -9.28 3.38 -3.74
C ASN A 61 -10.05 3.30 -5.07
N ASN A 62 -9.59 2.45 -5.98
CA ASN A 62 -10.22 2.15 -7.26
C ASN A 62 -11.16 0.92 -7.23
N ILE A 63 -11.39 0.30 -6.05
CA ILE A 63 -12.20 -0.92 -5.89
C ILE A 63 -13.33 -0.65 -4.89
N PRO A 64 -14.61 -0.99 -5.18
CA PRO A 64 -15.74 -0.75 -4.29
C PRO A 64 -15.83 -1.86 -3.22
N LEU A 65 -15.06 -1.72 -2.13
CA LEU A 65 -14.84 -2.77 -1.12
C LEU A 65 -16.13 -3.27 -0.46
N GLU A 66 -17.05 -2.37 -0.10
CA GLU A 66 -18.32 -2.71 0.53
C GLU A 66 -19.21 -3.52 -0.42
N ARG A 67 -19.35 -3.05 -1.68
CA ARG A 67 -20.11 -3.79 -2.69
C ARG A 67 -19.50 -5.17 -2.94
N CYS A 68 -18.17 -5.25 -3.10
CA CYS A 68 -17.50 -6.54 -3.25
C CYS A 68 -17.80 -7.49 -2.08
N ALA A 69 -17.74 -7.02 -0.83
CA ALA A 69 -18.07 -7.84 0.32
C ALA A 69 -19.52 -8.34 0.28
N ASN A 70 -20.48 -7.45 -0.01
CA ASN A 70 -21.90 -7.78 -0.11
C ASN A 70 -22.23 -8.76 -1.24
N ASP A 71 -21.43 -8.75 -2.31
CA ASP A 71 -21.51 -9.70 -3.43
C ASP A 71 -20.71 -10.99 -3.17
N GLY A 72 -20.07 -11.13 -2.00
CA GLY A 72 -19.26 -12.30 -1.63
C GLY A 72 -17.90 -12.38 -2.33
N ILE A 73 -17.40 -11.24 -2.82
CA ILE A 73 -16.09 -11.12 -3.51
C ILE A 73 -15.02 -10.70 -2.51
N VAL A 74 -13.97 -11.50 -2.38
CA VAL A 74 -12.81 -11.17 -1.54
C VAL A 74 -11.84 -10.29 -2.31
N VAL A 75 -11.45 -9.16 -1.73
CA VAL A 75 -10.51 -8.21 -2.33
C VAL A 75 -9.18 -8.26 -1.61
N PHE A 76 -8.12 -8.57 -2.35
CA PHE A 76 -6.74 -8.61 -1.88
C PHE A 76 -5.94 -7.40 -2.37
N ASN A 77 -4.93 -7.02 -1.61
CA ASN A 77 -3.89 -6.10 -2.03
C ASN A 77 -2.50 -6.68 -1.72
N THR A 78 -1.44 -5.99 -2.11
CA THR A 78 -0.07 -6.48 -1.94
C THR A 78 0.73 -5.59 -0.99
N PRO A 79 0.45 -5.65 0.33
CA PRO A 79 1.11 -4.79 1.30
C PRO A 79 2.60 -5.10 1.38
N GLY A 80 3.43 -4.06 1.27
CA GLY A 80 4.87 -4.16 1.41
C GLY A 80 5.62 -4.65 0.16
N ALA A 81 4.94 -5.15 -0.88
CA ALA A 81 5.59 -5.63 -2.10
C ALA A 81 6.39 -4.53 -2.83
N ASN A 82 5.92 -3.28 -2.76
CA ASN A 82 6.57 -2.10 -3.31
C ASN A 82 7.42 -1.31 -2.30
N ALA A 83 7.59 -1.81 -1.07
CA ALA A 83 8.18 -1.01 0.01
C ALA A 83 9.63 -0.59 -0.27
N ASN A 84 10.40 -1.41 -0.98
CA ASN A 84 11.78 -1.07 -1.33
C ASN A 84 11.82 0.08 -2.35
N ALA A 85 11.00 0.05 -3.38
CA ALA A 85 10.95 1.12 -4.38
C ALA A 85 10.55 2.47 -3.76
N VAL A 86 9.53 2.47 -2.89
CA VAL A 86 9.11 3.68 -2.17
C VAL A 86 10.25 4.19 -1.29
N LYS A 87 10.94 3.31 -0.53
CA LYS A 87 12.09 3.67 0.31
C LYS A 87 13.19 4.37 -0.51
N GLU A 88 13.51 3.84 -1.69
CA GLU A 88 14.52 4.45 -2.58
C GLU A 88 14.11 5.82 -3.08
N LEU A 89 12.83 6.00 -3.45
CA LEU A 89 12.33 7.30 -3.87
C LEU A 89 12.28 8.32 -2.73
N VAL A 90 11.98 7.89 -1.49
CA VAL A 90 12.06 8.75 -0.28
C VAL A 90 13.48 9.26 -0.09
N ILE A 91 14.48 8.40 -0.15
CA ILE A 91 15.89 8.77 -0.02
C ILE A 91 16.32 9.70 -1.16
N CYS A 92 15.92 9.38 -2.40
CA CYS A 92 16.16 10.24 -3.55
C CYS A 92 15.57 11.64 -3.33
N GLY A 93 14.29 11.74 -2.96
CA GLY A 93 13.61 13.02 -2.71
C GLY A 93 14.25 13.81 -1.58
N MET A 94 14.68 13.15 -0.50
CA MET A 94 15.43 13.77 0.59
C MET A 94 16.74 14.37 0.08
N LEU A 95 17.53 13.62 -0.68
CA LEU A 95 18.82 14.09 -1.22
C LEU A 95 18.63 15.19 -2.27
N MET A 96 17.58 15.11 -3.11
CA MET A 96 17.23 16.17 -4.08
C MET A 96 16.98 17.50 -3.36
N ALA A 97 16.21 17.48 -2.27
CA ALA A 97 15.91 18.68 -1.48
C ALA A 97 17.14 19.18 -0.72
N MET A 98 17.78 18.31 0.06
CA MET A 98 18.92 18.69 0.91
C MET A 98 20.12 19.20 0.11
N ARG A 99 20.36 18.70 -1.09
CA ARG A 99 21.50 19.08 -1.95
C ARG A 99 21.12 20.05 -3.05
N ASN A 100 19.89 20.55 -3.11
CA ASN A 100 19.35 21.42 -4.17
C ASN A 100 19.66 20.90 -5.60
N VAL A 101 19.54 19.58 -5.77
CA VAL A 101 19.88 18.93 -7.05
C VAL A 101 18.99 19.40 -8.19
N PRO A 102 17.65 19.54 -8.04
CA PRO A 102 16.79 20.03 -9.13
C PRO A 102 17.21 21.42 -9.62
N GLY A 103 17.47 22.37 -8.71
CA GLY A 103 17.91 23.71 -9.06
C GLY A 103 19.25 23.72 -9.81
N GLY A 104 20.22 22.94 -9.31
CA GLY A 104 21.50 22.76 -9.97
C GLY A 104 21.40 22.12 -11.35
N TYR A 105 20.55 21.11 -11.49
CA TYR A 105 20.31 20.42 -12.76
C TYR A 105 19.67 21.35 -13.82
N GLU A 106 18.63 22.09 -13.47
CA GLU A 106 17.98 23.02 -14.39
C GLU A 106 18.95 24.14 -14.80
N TRP A 107 19.73 24.67 -13.86
CA TRP A 107 20.73 25.65 -14.19
C TRP A 107 21.83 25.08 -15.12
N ALA A 108 22.34 23.89 -14.87
CA ALA A 108 23.35 23.27 -15.70
C ALA A 108 22.92 23.10 -17.17
N LYS A 109 21.63 22.87 -17.42
CA LYS A 109 21.05 22.79 -18.77
C LYS A 109 21.10 24.12 -19.53
N THR A 110 21.20 25.25 -18.84
CA THR A 110 21.27 26.58 -19.44
C THR A 110 22.70 27.01 -19.83
N LEU A 111 23.71 26.25 -19.43
CA LEU A 111 25.10 26.58 -19.69
C LEU A 111 25.47 26.39 -21.17
N ALA A 112 26.14 27.39 -21.73
CA ALA A 112 26.67 27.34 -23.07
C ALA A 112 27.98 28.15 -23.15
N PRO A 113 28.97 27.74 -23.99
CA PRO A 113 30.19 28.52 -24.16
C PRO A 113 29.85 29.90 -24.73
N THR A 114 30.54 30.91 -24.22
CA THR A 114 30.47 32.32 -24.73
C THR A 114 31.84 32.75 -25.19
N GLU A 115 31.94 33.91 -25.86
CA GLU A 115 33.21 34.48 -26.27
C GLU A 115 34.15 34.80 -25.09
N GLU A 116 33.55 35.13 -23.93
CA GLU A 116 34.34 35.52 -22.73
C GLU A 116 34.62 34.33 -21.79
N MET A 117 33.80 33.25 -21.81
CA MET A 117 33.87 32.22 -20.78
C MET A 117 33.42 30.84 -21.29
N ASP A 118 34.27 29.86 -21.09
CA ASP A 118 33.93 28.46 -21.30
C ASP A 118 32.97 27.94 -20.20
N VAL A 119 32.34 26.79 -20.45
CA VAL A 119 31.37 26.19 -19.53
C VAL A 119 32.01 25.88 -18.16
N ALA A 120 33.28 25.44 -18.12
CA ALA A 120 33.93 25.12 -16.85
C ALA A 120 34.09 26.35 -15.95
N LYS A 121 34.44 27.50 -16.52
CA LYS A 121 34.54 28.75 -15.76
C LYS A 121 33.16 29.26 -15.31
N GLN A 122 32.11 29.09 -16.13
CA GLN A 122 30.73 29.42 -15.74
C GLN A 122 30.29 28.54 -14.53
N VAL A 123 30.59 27.22 -14.54
CA VAL A 123 30.32 26.32 -13.44
C VAL A 123 31.02 26.79 -12.15
N GLU A 124 32.32 27.03 -12.18
CA GLU A 124 33.07 27.46 -10.99
C GLU A 124 32.55 28.78 -10.40
N LYS A 125 32.08 29.71 -11.26
CA LYS A 125 31.52 31.02 -10.84
C LYS A 125 30.12 30.88 -10.26
N GLY A 126 29.30 29.90 -10.71
CA GLY A 126 27.88 29.82 -10.40
C GLY A 126 27.47 28.73 -9.40
N LYS A 127 28.28 27.68 -9.23
CA LYS A 127 27.91 26.48 -8.44
C LYS A 127 27.57 26.75 -6.97
N SER A 128 28.16 27.79 -6.38
CA SER A 128 27.94 28.14 -4.97
C SER A 128 26.47 28.49 -4.64
N LYS A 129 25.68 28.90 -5.63
CA LYS A 129 24.24 29.20 -5.47
C LYS A 129 23.42 27.96 -5.15
N PHE A 130 23.97 26.77 -5.43
CA PHE A 130 23.30 25.48 -5.26
C PHE A 130 23.92 24.66 -4.11
N ALA A 131 24.75 25.29 -3.27
CA ALA A 131 25.29 24.64 -2.08
C ALA A 131 24.12 24.25 -1.15
N GLY A 132 24.05 22.96 -0.81
CA GLY A 132 23.04 22.41 0.10
C GLY A 132 23.67 21.87 1.39
N HIS A 133 22.94 20.99 2.06
CA HIS A 133 23.34 20.39 3.34
C HIS A 133 23.51 18.87 3.20
N GLU A 134 24.34 18.29 4.05
CA GLU A 134 24.45 16.85 4.20
C GLU A 134 23.36 16.31 5.12
N ILE A 135 23.00 15.02 4.94
CA ILE A 135 22.05 14.32 5.82
C ILE A 135 22.76 13.63 7.00
N PHE A 136 24.07 13.44 6.91
CA PHE A 136 24.86 12.82 7.98
C PHE A 136 24.73 13.60 9.30
N GLY A 137 24.48 12.88 10.39
CA GLY A 137 24.29 13.47 11.73
C GLY A 137 22.99 14.27 11.91
N LYS A 138 22.07 14.24 10.94
CA LYS A 138 20.73 14.83 11.09
C LYS A 138 19.74 13.80 11.62
N THR A 139 18.70 14.27 12.31
CA THR A 139 17.64 13.45 12.84
C THR A 139 16.50 13.32 11.82
N LEU A 140 16.18 12.07 11.44
CA LEU A 140 15.01 11.74 10.62
C LEU A 140 13.85 11.31 11.51
N GLY A 141 12.74 12.04 11.44
CA GLY A 141 11.45 11.68 12.04
C GLY A 141 10.62 10.83 11.09
N VAL A 142 10.36 9.58 11.45
CA VAL A 142 9.56 8.63 10.66
C VAL A 142 8.16 8.52 11.26
N VAL A 143 7.16 9.04 10.55
CA VAL A 143 5.75 8.98 10.96
C VAL A 143 5.09 7.78 10.27
N GLY A 144 4.85 6.71 11.03
CA GLY A 144 4.40 5.40 10.53
C GLY A 144 5.55 4.41 10.40
N LEU A 145 5.60 3.40 11.27
CA LEU A 145 6.63 2.35 11.34
C LEU A 145 6.15 1.01 10.74
N GLY A 146 5.38 1.11 9.65
CA GLY A 146 4.98 -0.04 8.83
C GLY A 146 6.12 -0.54 7.89
N ALA A 147 5.76 -1.31 6.88
CA ALA A 147 6.73 -1.94 5.96
C ALA A 147 7.66 -0.95 5.26
N ILE A 148 7.16 0.24 4.87
CA ILE A 148 7.97 1.28 4.20
C ILE A 148 8.79 2.04 5.25
N GLY A 149 8.15 2.55 6.32
CA GLY A 149 8.83 3.38 7.32
C GLY A 149 10.01 2.67 7.97
N ARG A 150 9.91 1.37 8.27
CA ARG A 150 11.03 0.57 8.79
C ARG A 150 12.20 0.47 7.82
N LYS A 151 11.93 0.25 6.53
CA LYS A 151 12.98 0.20 5.50
C LYS A 151 13.66 1.57 5.29
N VAL A 152 12.90 2.66 5.37
CA VAL A 152 13.45 4.02 5.32
C VAL A 152 14.33 4.27 6.55
N ALA A 153 13.84 3.95 7.74
CA ALA A 153 14.60 4.09 9.00
C ALA A 153 15.94 3.34 8.95
N GLU A 154 15.92 2.05 8.60
CA GLU A 154 17.11 1.21 8.46
C GLU A 154 18.11 1.79 7.47
N SER A 155 17.65 2.16 6.26
CA SER A 155 18.53 2.67 5.21
C SER A 155 19.11 4.05 5.56
N CYS A 156 18.34 4.94 6.17
CA CYS A 156 18.81 6.26 6.57
C CYS A 156 19.75 6.21 7.79
N SER A 157 19.55 5.27 8.71
CA SER A 157 20.50 4.98 9.79
C SER A 157 21.85 4.53 9.22
N ALA A 158 21.84 3.67 8.18
CA ALA A 158 23.07 3.25 7.50
C ALA A 158 23.77 4.41 6.75
N LEU A 159 23.04 5.48 6.39
CA LEU A 159 23.58 6.72 5.84
C LEU A 159 24.09 7.70 6.93
N GLY A 160 24.07 7.30 8.20
CA GLY A 160 24.58 8.08 9.32
C GLY A 160 23.60 9.11 9.91
N MET A 161 22.31 8.89 9.73
CA MET A 161 21.26 9.69 10.39
C MET A 161 20.86 9.08 11.73
N ASP A 162 20.46 9.94 12.68
CA ASP A 162 19.74 9.52 13.88
C ASP A 162 18.25 9.33 13.55
N ILE A 163 17.64 8.22 14.02
CA ILE A 163 16.28 7.89 13.67
C ILE A 163 15.34 7.99 14.88
N VAL A 164 14.34 8.83 14.79
CA VAL A 164 13.22 8.91 15.71
C VAL A 164 11.92 8.51 14.97
N GLY A 165 10.96 7.94 15.68
CA GLY A 165 9.75 7.46 15.02
C GLY A 165 8.51 7.58 15.88
N TYR A 166 7.36 7.66 15.20
CA TYR A 166 6.04 7.62 15.82
C TYR A 166 5.11 6.71 15.03
N ASP A 167 4.43 5.81 15.74
CA ASP A 167 3.36 4.98 15.21
C ASP A 167 2.40 4.64 16.35
N PRO A 168 1.06 4.79 16.21
CA PRO A 168 0.12 4.53 17.29
C PRO A 168 0.02 3.04 17.69
N PHE A 169 0.56 2.13 16.88
CA PHE A 169 0.45 0.68 17.07
C PHE A 169 1.82 0.01 17.31
N VAL A 170 2.92 0.75 17.21
CA VAL A 170 4.28 0.23 17.34
C VAL A 170 4.97 0.93 18.49
N THR A 171 5.29 0.18 19.55
CA THR A 171 5.99 0.70 20.74
C THR A 171 7.50 0.49 20.69
N GLU A 172 7.98 -0.45 19.87
CA GLU A 172 9.39 -0.77 19.72
C GLU A 172 9.73 -1.02 18.24
N CYS A 173 10.85 -0.48 17.78
CA CYS A 173 11.38 -0.70 16.45
C CYS A 173 12.92 -0.65 16.51
N GLU A 174 13.58 -1.69 16.01
CA GLU A 174 15.05 -1.79 16.05
C GLU A 174 15.70 -0.61 15.34
N GLY A 175 16.68 0.01 16.01
CA GLY A 175 17.40 1.18 15.49
C GLY A 175 16.61 2.49 15.47
N VAL A 176 15.41 2.54 16.06
CA VAL A 176 14.54 3.71 16.09
C VAL A 176 14.20 4.08 17.53
N LYS A 177 14.40 5.33 17.93
CA LYS A 177 13.86 5.87 19.18
C LYS A 177 12.37 6.16 18.96
N VAL A 178 11.50 5.28 19.46
CA VAL A 178 10.03 5.38 19.27
C VAL A 178 9.43 6.29 20.33
N TYR A 179 8.58 7.23 19.89
CA TYR A 179 7.82 8.15 20.72
C TYR A 179 6.35 7.76 20.80
N THR A 180 5.70 8.01 21.92
CA THR A 180 4.26 7.85 22.10
C THR A 180 3.47 9.11 21.75
N ASP A 181 4.14 10.26 21.70
CA ASP A 181 3.56 11.54 21.28
C ASP A 181 4.21 12.02 19.99
N LEU A 182 3.38 12.35 19.00
CA LEU A 182 3.82 12.81 17.69
C LEU A 182 4.60 14.13 17.77
N LYS A 183 4.12 15.10 18.56
CA LYS A 183 4.74 16.43 18.63
C LYS A 183 6.09 16.39 19.32
N GLU A 184 6.25 15.54 20.35
CA GLU A 184 7.55 15.32 20.98
C GLU A 184 8.57 14.76 19.99
N MET A 185 8.18 13.78 19.16
CA MET A 185 9.02 13.24 18.11
C MET A 185 9.39 14.30 17.07
N LEU A 186 8.40 15.09 16.60
CA LEU A 186 8.60 16.12 15.58
C LEU A 186 9.55 17.24 16.04
N ALA A 187 9.56 17.56 17.33
CA ALA A 187 10.46 18.57 17.90
C ALA A 187 11.97 18.17 17.83
N GLU A 188 12.28 16.90 17.71
CA GLU A 188 13.65 16.41 17.54
C GLU A 188 14.08 16.28 16.08
N ALA A 189 13.15 16.22 15.12
CA ALA A 189 13.42 15.91 13.75
C ALA A 189 13.89 17.12 12.89
N ASP A 190 14.99 16.96 12.17
CA ASP A 190 15.43 17.90 11.13
C ASP A 190 14.72 17.64 9.79
N ILE A 191 14.37 16.38 9.56
CA ILE A 191 13.66 15.89 8.37
C ILE A 191 12.52 15.00 8.84
N VAL A 192 11.34 15.16 8.29
CA VAL A 192 10.14 14.37 8.62
C VAL A 192 9.65 13.64 7.37
N THR A 193 9.37 12.35 7.49
CA THR A 193 8.82 11.54 6.40
C THR A 193 7.56 10.80 6.82
N LEU A 194 6.53 10.83 5.96
CA LEU A 194 5.21 10.28 6.24
C LEU A 194 5.03 8.91 5.57
N HIS A 195 4.62 7.89 6.36
CA HIS A 195 4.38 6.52 5.92
C HIS A 195 3.08 5.94 6.49
N LEU A 196 2.02 6.73 6.43
CA LEU A 196 0.70 6.39 6.96
C LEU A 196 -0.34 6.20 5.85
N PRO A 197 -1.36 5.34 6.04
CA PRO A 197 -2.53 5.31 5.16
C PRO A 197 -3.35 6.60 5.34
N ALA A 198 -4.07 7.01 4.27
CA ALA A 198 -5.06 8.09 4.39
C ALA A 198 -6.40 7.49 4.82
N ASN A 199 -6.88 7.88 5.98
CA ASN A 199 -8.18 7.54 6.55
C ASN A 199 -8.71 8.73 7.36
N ASP A 200 -9.87 8.60 8.00
CA ASP A 200 -10.49 9.70 8.74
C ASP A 200 -9.62 10.21 9.91
N ALA A 201 -8.83 9.34 10.54
CA ALA A 201 -7.94 9.72 11.65
C ALA A 201 -6.64 10.41 11.17
N THR A 202 -6.19 10.14 9.94
CA THR A 202 -4.92 10.66 9.41
C THR A 202 -5.11 11.79 8.39
N LYS A 203 -6.34 12.02 7.93
CA LYS A 203 -6.67 13.10 6.99
C LYS A 203 -6.33 14.46 7.58
N LYS A 204 -5.48 15.23 6.87
CA LYS A 204 -5.00 16.55 7.29
C LYS A 204 -4.36 16.57 8.70
N MET A 205 -3.78 15.43 9.12
CA MET A 205 -3.10 15.34 10.41
C MET A 205 -1.90 16.29 10.50
N ILE A 206 -1.23 16.52 9.37
CA ILE A 206 -0.16 17.52 9.28
C ILE A 206 -0.83 18.87 8.97
N ASN A 207 -1.20 19.57 10.01
CA ASN A 207 -1.85 20.88 10.00
C ASN A 207 -0.97 21.92 10.71
N ALA A 208 -1.44 23.19 10.81
CA ALA A 208 -0.69 24.28 11.41
C ALA A 208 -0.22 23.98 12.85
N ASP A 209 -1.07 23.33 13.67
CA ASP A 209 -0.75 22.97 15.04
C ASP A 209 0.37 21.92 15.12
N VAL A 210 0.33 20.91 14.26
CA VAL A 210 1.39 19.87 14.18
C VAL A 210 2.67 20.43 13.56
N ILE A 211 2.58 21.26 12.52
CA ILE A 211 3.73 21.92 11.91
C ILE A 211 4.42 22.85 12.89
N SER A 212 3.67 23.53 13.76
CA SER A 212 4.26 24.42 14.79
C SER A 212 5.20 23.71 15.78
N ALA A 213 4.97 22.41 16.03
CA ALA A 213 5.81 21.59 16.89
C ALA A 213 7.11 21.12 16.23
N MET A 214 7.25 21.20 14.90
CA MET A 214 8.47 20.86 14.17
C MET A 214 9.58 21.90 14.40
N LYS A 215 10.82 21.55 14.08
CA LYS A 215 11.92 22.52 14.05
C LYS A 215 11.71 23.56 12.94
N ASP A 216 12.26 24.76 13.14
CA ASP A 216 12.31 25.76 12.08
C ASP A 216 13.23 25.29 10.94
N GLY A 217 12.77 25.45 9.71
CA GLY A 217 13.51 24.99 8.54
C GLY A 217 13.44 23.48 8.30
N VAL A 218 12.49 22.75 8.91
CA VAL A 218 12.33 21.31 8.72
C VAL A 218 12.09 20.97 7.24
N LEU A 219 12.63 19.84 6.77
CA LEU A 219 12.30 19.26 5.49
C LEU A 219 11.15 18.25 5.68
N LEU A 220 10.05 18.40 4.94
CA LEU A 220 8.91 17.48 4.99
C LEU A 220 8.82 16.64 3.71
N LEU A 221 8.73 15.30 3.87
CA LEU A 221 8.63 14.33 2.79
C LEU A 221 7.30 13.58 2.87
N ASN A 222 6.56 13.50 1.77
CA ASN A 222 5.31 12.77 1.69
C ASN A 222 5.23 11.89 0.44
N PHE A 223 5.59 10.62 0.61
CA PHE A 223 5.47 9.58 -0.40
C PHE A 223 4.35 8.58 -0.08
N SER A 224 3.43 8.97 0.80
CA SER A 224 2.29 8.13 1.22
C SER A 224 0.99 8.50 0.55
N ARG A 225 0.39 9.64 0.92
CA ARG A 225 -0.87 10.17 0.36
C ARG A 225 -0.94 11.69 0.53
N ASP A 226 -1.46 12.39 -0.49
CA ASP A 226 -1.72 13.83 -0.47
C ASP A 226 -2.58 14.28 0.72
N LYS A 227 -3.64 13.54 0.99
CA LYS A 227 -4.65 13.85 2.02
C LYS A 227 -4.13 13.90 3.46
N LEU A 228 -2.90 13.48 3.73
CA LEU A 228 -2.28 13.53 5.05
C LEU A 228 -1.92 14.96 5.49
N VAL A 229 -1.69 15.86 4.55
CA VAL A 229 -1.24 17.23 4.80
C VAL A 229 -2.37 18.23 4.52
N ASN A 230 -2.51 19.23 5.39
CA ASN A 230 -3.31 20.40 5.09
C ASN A 230 -2.45 21.33 4.24
N GLU A 231 -2.78 21.46 2.97
CA GLU A 231 -1.97 22.18 1.99
C GLU A 231 -1.92 23.69 2.25
N ASP A 232 -3.01 24.30 2.72
CA ASP A 232 -3.03 25.74 3.05
C ASP A 232 -2.07 26.05 4.21
N ASP A 233 -2.10 25.22 5.27
CA ASP A 233 -1.21 25.35 6.42
C ASP A 233 0.26 25.13 6.02
N LEU A 234 0.49 24.16 5.13
CA LEU A 234 1.82 23.87 4.59
C LEU A 234 2.37 25.04 3.75
N LEU A 235 1.56 25.64 2.87
CA LEU A 235 1.98 26.76 2.06
C LEU A 235 2.35 27.98 2.93
N ALA A 236 1.58 28.26 3.96
CA ALA A 236 1.91 29.29 4.95
C ALA A 236 3.23 28.98 5.71
N ALA A 237 3.47 27.71 6.03
CA ALA A 237 4.71 27.26 6.67
C ALA A 237 5.94 27.34 5.75
N LEU A 238 5.77 27.10 4.46
CA LEU A 238 6.83 27.29 3.45
C LEU A 238 7.16 28.79 3.29
N GLU A 239 6.13 29.65 3.22
CA GLU A 239 6.30 31.10 3.10
C GLU A 239 7.02 31.70 4.32
N SER A 240 6.69 31.23 5.52
CA SER A 240 7.34 31.71 6.76
C SER A 240 8.74 31.11 7.00
N GLY A 241 9.13 30.08 6.23
CA GLY A 241 10.39 29.35 6.42
C GLY A 241 10.34 28.33 7.57
N LYS A 242 9.19 28.10 8.18
CA LYS A 242 8.98 27.04 9.19
C LYS A 242 9.25 25.65 8.59
N VAL A 243 8.76 25.43 7.37
CA VAL A 243 9.13 24.30 6.51
C VAL A 243 10.06 24.85 5.42
N SER A 244 11.26 24.30 5.29
CA SER A 244 12.23 24.72 4.29
C SER A 244 11.85 24.29 2.89
N GLN A 245 11.44 23.02 2.76
CA GLN A 245 10.97 22.43 1.52
C GLN A 245 9.96 21.31 1.80
N TYR A 246 9.10 21.05 0.84
CA TYR A 246 8.19 19.93 0.81
C TYR A 246 8.43 19.07 -0.43
N VAL A 247 8.69 17.77 -0.24
CA VAL A 247 8.82 16.81 -1.34
C VAL A 247 7.64 15.87 -1.31
N CYS A 248 6.92 15.77 -2.43
CA CYS A 248 5.69 15.00 -2.50
C CYS A 248 5.56 14.22 -3.82
N ASP A 249 5.01 13.01 -3.73
CA ASP A 249 4.80 12.15 -4.90
C ASP A 249 3.35 12.25 -5.47
N PHE A 250 2.60 13.30 -5.07
CA PHE A 250 1.20 13.49 -5.44
C PHE A 250 0.96 14.92 -5.96
N PRO A 251 1.35 15.20 -7.22
CA PRO A 251 1.11 16.52 -7.81
C PRO A 251 -0.38 16.80 -7.95
N ASN A 252 -0.77 18.05 -7.65
CA ASN A 252 -2.12 18.55 -7.85
C ASN A 252 -2.10 20.05 -8.18
N ASP A 253 -3.25 20.58 -8.59
CA ASP A 253 -3.38 21.98 -9.05
C ASP A 253 -2.98 23.01 -7.98
N HIS A 254 -3.12 22.67 -6.70
CA HIS A 254 -2.79 23.57 -5.59
C HIS A 254 -1.28 23.66 -5.34
N MET A 255 -0.54 22.58 -5.56
CA MET A 255 0.88 22.46 -5.20
C MET A 255 1.84 22.66 -6.37
N VAL A 256 1.38 22.46 -7.61
CA VAL A 256 2.24 22.63 -8.81
C VAL A 256 2.73 24.07 -8.93
N GLY A 257 4.04 24.23 -9.13
CA GLY A 257 4.69 25.54 -9.33
C GLY A 257 4.89 26.36 -8.05
N LYS A 258 4.55 25.83 -6.87
CA LYS A 258 4.80 26.54 -5.60
C LYS A 258 6.27 26.51 -5.22
N GLN A 259 6.74 27.64 -4.68
CA GLN A 259 8.12 27.75 -4.19
C GLN A 259 8.36 26.81 -3.00
N GLY A 260 9.51 26.16 -2.97
CA GLY A 260 9.86 25.23 -1.91
C GLY A 260 9.20 23.85 -2.05
N VAL A 261 8.45 23.60 -3.13
CA VAL A 261 7.79 22.31 -3.40
C VAL A 261 8.50 21.56 -4.51
N ILE A 262 8.86 20.29 -4.24
CA ILE A 262 9.41 19.36 -5.22
C ILE A 262 8.37 18.24 -5.40
N LEU A 263 7.91 18.01 -6.63
CA LEU A 263 6.89 17.03 -6.95
C LEU A 263 7.43 15.95 -7.88
N THR A 264 7.07 14.69 -7.59
CA THR A 264 7.25 13.56 -8.49
C THR A 264 5.88 13.01 -8.91
N PRO A 265 5.73 12.47 -10.13
CA PRO A 265 4.42 12.11 -10.66
C PRO A 265 3.98 10.67 -10.25
N HIS A 266 3.84 10.43 -8.94
CA HIS A 266 3.41 9.17 -8.33
C HIS A 266 4.32 7.98 -8.71
N LEU A 267 5.63 8.16 -8.52
CA LEU A 267 6.65 7.19 -8.88
C LEU A 267 6.99 6.17 -7.78
N GLY A 268 6.43 6.31 -6.57
CA GLY A 268 6.80 5.50 -5.39
C GLY A 268 6.82 3.99 -5.63
N ALA A 269 5.88 3.47 -6.42
CA ALA A 269 5.81 2.05 -6.77
C ALA A 269 6.18 1.78 -8.26
N SER A 270 6.73 2.76 -8.98
CA SER A 270 6.97 2.67 -10.41
C SER A 270 8.41 2.22 -10.69
N SER A 271 8.79 1.03 -10.24
CA SER A 271 10.00 0.33 -10.66
C SER A 271 9.63 -1.06 -11.20
N ALA A 272 10.48 -1.64 -12.05
CA ALA A 272 10.24 -2.97 -12.63
C ALA A 272 10.09 -4.02 -11.52
N GLU A 273 10.95 -3.97 -10.51
CA GLU A 273 10.97 -4.91 -9.39
C GLU A 273 9.73 -4.75 -8.50
N ALA A 274 9.25 -3.52 -8.29
CA ALA A 274 8.00 -3.31 -7.53
C ALA A 274 6.78 -3.83 -8.28
N GLU A 275 6.74 -3.66 -9.61
CA GLU A 275 5.69 -4.22 -10.46
C GLU A 275 5.71 -5.75 -10.44
N ASP A 276 6.88 -6.36 -10.54
CA ASP A 276 7.08 -7.81 -10.46
C ASP A 276 6.64 -8.35 -9.09
N ASN A 277 7.14 -7.78 -8.00
CA ASN A 277 6.82 -8.21 -6.64
C ASN A 277 5.31 -8.08 -6.33
N CYS A 278 4.69 -6.97 -6.77
CA CYS A 278 3.25 -6.79 -6.60
C CYS A 278 2.45 -7.83 -7.42
N ALA A 279 2.87 -8.12 -8.64
CA ALA A 279 2.21 -9.12 -9.48
C ALA A 279 2.35 -10.53 -8.90
N GLU A 280 3.55 -10.92 -8.45
CA GLU A 280 3.77 -12.22 -7.80
C GLU A 280 2.91 -12.38 -6.55
N MET A 281 2.88 -11.36 -5.69
CA MET A 281 2.05 -11.40 -4.47
C MET A 281 0.56 -11.46 -4.81
N ALA A 282 0.06 -10.67 -5.76
CA ALA A 282 -1.34 -10.68 -6.16
C ALA A 282 -1.77 -12.05 -6.73
N VAL A 283 -0.93 -12.68 -7.55
CA VAL A 283 -1.20 -14.02 -8.06
C VAL A 283 -1.16 -15.05 -6.95
N LYS A 284 -0.21 -14.93 -6.01
CA LYS A 284 -0.15 -15.82 -4.84
C LYS A 284 -1.43 -15.71 -3.99
N GLU A 285 -1.94 -14.50 -3.73
CA GLU A 285 -3.20 -14.29 -2.99
C GLU A 285 -4.39 -14.98 -3.68
N ILE A 286 -4.49 -14.84 -5.00
CA ILE A 286 -5.52 -15.51 -5.81
C ILE A 286 -5.40 -17.03 -5.67
N ARG A 287 -4.21 -17.58 -5.77
CA ARG A 287 -3.95 -19.01 -5.65
C ARG A 287 -4.27 -19.54 -4.26
N ASP A 288 -3.75 -18.93 -3.20
CA ASP A 288 -4.01 -19.31 -1.81
C ASP A 288 -5.53 -19.35 -1.52
N TYR A 289 -6.27 -18.40 -2.11
CA TYR A 289 -7.73 -18.34 -1.97
C TYR A 289 -8.46 -19.41 -2.78
N PHE A 290 -8.07 -19.67 -4.03
CA PHE A 290 -8.75 -20.66 -4.85
C PHE A 290 -8.34 -22.09 -4.51
N GLU A 291 -7.07 -22.33 -4.21
CA GLU A 291 -6.52 -23.67 -3.94
C GLU A 291 -6.80 -24.12 -2.51
N ASP A 292 -6.54 -23.27 -1.52
CA ASP A 292 -6.62 -23.61 -0.09
C ASP A 292 -7.75 -22.89 0.66
N GLY A 293 -8.41 -21.94 0.05
CA GLY A 293 -9.46 -21.11 0.67
C GLY A 293 -8.93 -20.04 1.63
N ASN A 294 -7.62 -19.87 1.75
CA ASN A 294 -7.03 -18.96 2.71
C ASN A 294 -7.22 -17.49 2.30
N ILE A 295 -7.42 -16.63 3.29
CA ILE A 295 -7.46 -15.16 3.15
C ILE A 295 -6.30 -14.59 3.95
N ILE A 296 -5.24 -14.07 3.26
CA ILE A 296 -4.04 -13.55 3.93
C ILE A 296 -4.06 -12.02 4.00
N ASN A 297 -4.03 -11.33 2.87
CA ASN A 297 -3.97 -9.85 2.78
C ASN A 297 -5.24 -9.26 2.16
N SER A 298 -6.42 -9.67 2.66
CA SER A 298 -7.67 -9.06 2.22
C SER A 298 -7.93 -7.72 2.92
N VAL A 299 -8.56 -6.81 2.18
CA VAL A 299 -8.93 -5.47 2.65
C VAL A 299 -10.42 -5.34 3.01
N ASN A 300 -11.22 -6.35 2.68
CA ASN A 300 -12.66 -6.38 3.00
C ASN A 300 -13.08 -7.57 3.87
N PHE A 301 -12.21 -8.54 4.10
CA PHE A 301 -12.40 -9.62 5.08
C PHE A 301 -11.17 -9.72 6.00
N PRO A 302 -11.33 -10.09 7.29
CA PRO A 302 -10.21 -10.36 8.17
C PRO A 302 -9.37 -11.55 7.68
N LYS A 303 -8.12 -11.64 8.14
CA LYS A 303 -7.26 -12.78 7.86
C LYS A 303 -7.90 -14.07 8.36
N LEU A 304 -7.94 -15.11 7.50
CA LEU A 304 -8.31 -16.47 7.82
C LEU A 304 -7.35 -17.41 7.12
N ASP A 305 -6.52 -18.10 7.89
CA ASP A 305 -5.44 -18.91 7.39
C ASP A 305 -5.45 -20.28 8.13
N MET A 306 -5.74 -21.32 7.40
CA MET A 306 -5.72 -22.71 7.91
C MET A 306 -4.51 -23.50 7.39
N GLY A 307 -3.56 -22.83 6.71
CA GLY A 307 -2.43 -23.49 6.04
C GLY A 307 -2.86 -24.21 4.76
N GLN A 308 -2.01 -25.08 4.24
CA GLN A 308 -2.38 -25.96 3.14
C GLN A 308 -3.46 -26.95 3.55
N ARG A 309 -4.42 -27.24 2.65
CA ARG A 309 -5.43 -28.26 2.89
C ARG A 309 -4.79 -29.65 2.98
N THR A 310 -5.33 -30.49 3.85
CA THR A 310 -4.82 -31.85 4.03
C THR A 310 -5.54 -32.86 3.14
N ALA A 311 -6.86 -32.75 3.01
CA ALA A 311 -7.67 -33.63 2.18
C ALA A 311 -8.68 -32.82 1.35
N CYS A 312 -9.64 -32.21 2.02
CA CYS A 312 -10.72 -31.47 1.38
C CYS A 312 -11.17 -30.34 2.29
N ARG A 313 -11.45 -29.15 1.71
CA ARG A 313 -12.05 -28.01 2.42
C ARG A 313 -13.35 -27.58 1.77
N VAL A 314 -14.21 -27.01 2.60
CA VAL A 314 -15.41 -26.33 2.12
C VAL A 314 -15.30 -24.86 2.52
N ALA A 315 -15.30 -24.00 1.53
CA ALA A 315 -15.28 -22.54 1.68
C ALA A 315 -16.71 -22.01 1.42
N ILE A 316 -17.28 -21.36 2.42
CA ILE A 316 -18.68 -20.95 2.43
C ILE A 316 -18.76 -19.45 2.69
N MET A 317 -19.41 -18.70 1.80
CA MET A 317 -19.75 -17.31 2.02
C MET A 317 -21.17 -17.23 2.55
N VAL A 318 -21.38 -16.56 3.67
CA VAL A 318 -22.68 -16.44 4.34
C VAL A 318 -23.02 -14.99 4.69
N LYS A 319 -24.29 -14.74 4.88
CA LYS A 319 -24.84 -13.45 5.34
C LYS A 319 -25.90 -13.68 6.41
N ASP A 320 -26.17 -12.64 7.21
CA ASP A 320 -27.24 -12.62 8.21
C ASP A 320 -27.18 -13.79 9.21
N MET A 321 -25.95 -14.20 9.60
CA MET A 321 -25.69 -15.20 10.64
C MET A 321 -25.11 -14.50 11.90
N GLU A 322 -25.68 -14.80 13.07
CA GLU A 322 -25.20 -14.27 14.34
C GLU A 322 -23.92 -15.01 14.80
N ASN A 323 -23.92 -16.33 14.59
CA ASN A 323 -22.75 -17.19 14.87
C ASN A 323 -22.42 -18.02 13.63
N PRO A 324 -21.65 -17.44 12.66
CA PRO A 324 -21.38 -18.11 11.39
C PRO A 324 -20.74 -19.49 11.53
N VAL A 325 -19.87 -19.70 12.55
CA VAL A 325 -19.23 -21.01 12.77
C VAL A 325 -20.25 -22.06 13.21
N ALA A 326 -21.08 -21.74 14.21
CA ALA A 326 -22.07 -22.71 14.72
C ALA A 326 -23.15 -23.02 13.67
N GLU A 327 -23.73 -21.98 13.06
CA GLU A 327 -24.80 -22.16 12.06
C GLU A 327 -24.30 -22.95 10.83
N VAL A 328 -23.06 -22.68 10.36
CA VAL A 328 -22.47 -23.42 9.24
C VAL A 328 -22.11 -24.86 9.65
N MET A 329 -21.65 -25.08 10.88
CA MET A 329 -21.40 -26.45 11.38
C MET A 329 -22.66 -27.30 11.41
N ASP A 330 -23.82 -26.73 11.81
CA ASP A 330 -25.10 -27.41 11.75
C ASP A 330 -25.48 -27.78 10.31
N LEU A 331 -25.37 -26.83 9.37
CA LEU A 331 -25.63 -27.07 7.95
C LEU A 331 -24.70 -28.13 7.34
N LEU A 332 -23.43 -28.14 7.71
CA LEU A 332 -22.45 -29.13 7.26
C LEU A 332 -22.76 -30.53 7.87
N SER A 333 -23.20 -30.57 9.13
CA SER A 333 -23.63 -31.82 9.80
C SER A 333 -24.87 -32.38 9.11
N GLU A 334 -25.87 -31.57 8.79
CA GLU A 334 -27.06 -31.97 8.02
C GLU A 334 -26.68 -32.53 6.64
N ALA A 335 -25.70 -31.91 5.97
CA ALA A 335 -25.14 -32.41 4.71
C ALA A 335 -24.26 -33.67 4.92
N GLY A 336 -24.08 -34.13 6.16
CA GLY A 336 -23.25 -35.27 6.54
C GLY A 336 -21.75 -35.06 6.27
N ALA A 337 -21.25 -33.81 6.30
CA ALA A 337 -19.85 -33.51 6.07
C ALA A 337 -19.01 -33.80 7.33
N PRO A 338 -17.91 -34.57 7.21
CA PRO A 338 -17.07 -34.97 8.37
C PRO A 338 -16.06 -33.86 8.73
N VAL A 339 -16.55 -32.77 9.34
CA VAL A 339 -15.74 -31.57 9.68
C VAL A 339 -14.81 -31.88 10.85
N ILE A 340 -13.51 -31.56 10.70
CA ILE A 340 -12.49 -31.68 11.74
C ILE A 340 -12.01 -30.30 12.25
N LYS A 341 -12.16 -29.24 11.48
CA LYS A 341 -11.81 -27.88 11.89
C LYS A 341 -12.70 -26.88 11.14
N CYS A 342 -13.15 -25.84 11.82
CA CYS A 342 -13.96 -24.77 11.21
C CYS A 342 -13.52 -23.42 11.77
N MET A 343 -13.39 -22.43 10.90
CA MET A 343 -13.04 -21.05 11.25
C MET A 343 -13.87 -20.08 10.41
N ALA A 344 -14.09 -18.86 10.91
CA ALA A 344 -14.80 -17.81 10.19
C ALA A 344 -14.06 -16.47 10.25
N ALA A 345 -14.23 -15.68 9.21
CA ALA A 345 -13.78 -14.30 9.10
C ALA A 345 -14.99 -13.39 8.79
N GLN A 346 -15.44 -12.63 9.78
CA GLN A 346 -16.57 -11.72 9.65
C GLN A 346 -16.11 -10.40 9.03
N SER A 347 -16.66 -10.04 7.87
CA SER A 347 -16.44 -8.74 7.26
C SER A 347 -17.12 -7.63 8.07
N LYS A 348 -16.46 -6.48 8.17
CA LYS A 348 -17.08 -5.26 8.72
C LYS A 348 -18.26 -4.73 7.89
N PHE A 349 -18.45 -5.24 6.68
CA PHE A 349 -19.52 -4.87 5.77
C PHE A 349 -20.72 -5.84 5.84
N GLY A 350 -20.72 -6.85 6.71
CA GLY A 350 -21.85 -7.75 6.96
C GLY A 350 -21.57 -9.23 6.70
N PRO A 351 -21.21 -9.67 5.48
CA PRO A 351 -20.99 -11.08 5.20
C PRO A 351 -19.83 -11.71 5.97
N ALA A 352 -19.92 -13.04 6.18
CA ALA A 352 -18.85 -13.83 6.77
C ALA A 352 -18.36 -14.89 5.79
N TYR A 353 -17.05 -15.14 5.82
CA TYR A 353 -16.42 -16.23 5.12
C TYR A 353 -16.08 -17.34 6.12
N VAL A 354 -16.56 -18.54 5.87
CA VAL A 354 -16.34 -19.72 6.73
C VAL A 354 -15.54 -20.74 5.96
N LEU A 355 -14.51 -21.28 6.59
CA LEU A 355 -13.64 -22.32 6.03
C LEU A 355 -13.67 -23.53 6.94
N ALA A 356 -14.09 -24.70 6.41
CA ALA A 356 -14.18 -25.96 7.12
C ALA A 356 -13.27 -27.01 6.48
N GLU A 357 -12.39 -27.63 7.28
CA GLU A 357 -11.58 -28.77 6.87
C GLU A 357 -12.37 -30.06 7.10
N LEU A 358 -12.40 -30.94 6.12
CA LEU A 358 -13.02 -32.26 6.20
C LEU A 358 -11.98 -33.35 6.35
N SER A 359 -12.31 -34.42 7.10
CA SER A 359 -11.42 -35.58 7.25
C SER A 359 -11.28 -36.41 5.98
N GLU A 360 -12.26 -36.34 5.08
CA GLU A 360 -12.26 -37.02 3.79
C GLU A 360 -12.96 -36.20 2.73
N PRO A 361 -12.64 -36.35 1.41
CA PRO A 361 -13.29 -35.68 0.32
C PRO A 361 -14.78 -35.97 0.27
N LYS A 362 -15.60 -34.93 0.23
CA LYS A 362 -17.05 -35.01 0.10
C LYS A 362 -17.60 -33.87 -0.73
N ASP A 363 -18.59 -34.17 -1.56
CA ASP A 363 -19.39 -33.13 -2.21
C ASP A 363 -20.41 -32.62 -1.19
N VAL A 364 -20.40 -31.31 -0.97
CA VAL A 364 -21.26 -30.64 -0.02
C VAL A 364 -22.23 -29.75 -0.75
N VAL A 365 -23.51 -29.99 -0.54
CA VAL A 365 -24.62 -29.14 -1.05
C VAL A 365 -25.36 -28.59 0.16
N ILE A 366 -25.44 -27.28 0.26
CA ILE A 366 -26.16 -26.58 1.33
C ILE A 366 -27.28 -25.77 0.70
N ASN A 367 -28.50 -25.97 1.19
CA ASN A 367 -29.67 -25.21 0.74
C ASN A 367 -30.15 -24.31 1.89
N SER A 368 -29.64 -23.07 1.93
CA SER A 368 -30.02 -22.09 2.94
C SER A 368 -30.02 -20.68 2.31
N PRO A 369 -31.02 -19.83 2.59
CA PRO A 369 -31.08 -18.47 2.08
C PRO A 369 -29.96 -17.55 2.64
N LYS A 370 -29.33 -17.97 3.74
CA LYS A 370 -28.20 -17.29 4.35
C LYS A 370 -26.86 -17.64 3.68
N VAL A 371 -26.82 -18.68 2.85
CA VAL A 371 -25.60 -19.09 2.14
C VAL A 371 -25.53 -18.45 0.77
N MET A 372 -24.51 -17.65 0.53
CA MET A 372 -24.28 -16.92 -0.72
C MET A 372 -23.55 -17.80 -1.74
N SER A 373 -22.55 -18.56 -1.29
CA SER A 373 -21.81 -19.49 -2.14
C SER A 373 -21.16 -20.61 -1.33
N VAL A 374 -20.97 -21.77 -1.98
CA VAL A 374 -20.23 -22.93 -1.45
C VAL A 374 -19.21 -23.35 -2.49
N ARG A 375 -17.95 -23.50 -2.07
CA ARG A 375 -16.86 -24.04 -2.90
C ARG A 375 -16.24 -25.26 -2.18
N VAL A 376 -16.22 -26.39 -2.84
CA VAL A 376 -15.53 -27.58 -2.36
C VAL A 376 -14.15 -27.61 -2.97
N LEU A 377 -13.11 -27.50 -2.15
CA LEU A 377 -11.71 -27.47 -2.54
C LEU A 377 -11.15 -28.91 -2.33
N LYS A 378 -10.81 -29.58 -3.42
CA LYS A 378 -10.36 -30.99 -3.43
C LYS A 378 -8.91 -31.09 -3.88
#